data_af7ed34987c38c9d2775615001bfd64f
#
_entry.id   af7ed34987c38c9d2775615001bfd64f
#
_cell.length_a   1.000
_cell.length_b   1.000
_cell.length_c   1.000
_cell.angle_alpha   90.00
_cell.angle_beta   90.00
_cell.angle_gamma   90.00
#
_symmetry.space_group_name_H-M   'P 1'
#
loop_
_entity.id
_entity.type
_entity.pdbx_description
1 polymer ?
#
loop_
_entity_poly.entity_id
_entity_poly.type
_entity_poly.pdbx_seq_one_letter_code
_entity_poly.pdbx_strand_id
1 'polypeptide(L)'
;GLVDASEQMLATSGEVELVFPYKDCVLEGGQTKEDQKRSEIFYNEMLAPDAVDRLLYPKVFCKARRYTESGIEGNITFTDEDNLIIKGNNLLAISSLLKRFEGRIKCIYIDPPYFFNEAKEADSFKYNSNFHLSSWLVFMKNRLEIAQKLLATGGTIWISIGEDGMHYLKVMADGIFGRDHFVGTIPRRTRNGKSDVPFNLSQDFDWLLCYTNVDSRNNVIGRSVTRKYYETDDFPGEPWRLADLTKQTTAGERANSFFTIVNPKNGEEYPASPKRTWCITED
;
A
#
# COMPACT_ATOMS: atom_id res chain seq x y z
N GLY A 1 -4.58 -28.85 21.39
CA GLY A 1 -5.49 -28.02 20.57
C GLY A 1 -4.70 -27.08 19.71
N LEU A 2 -5.29 -26.62 18.63
CA LEU A 2 -4.70 -25.56 17.79
C LEU A 2 -4.82 -24.22 18.53
N VAL A 3 -3.77 -23.44 18.54
CA VAL A 3 -3.71 -22.10 19.12
C VAL A 3 -3.39 -21.07 18.03
N ASP A 4 -3.87 -19.84 18.19
CA ASP A 4 -3.51 -18.70 17.33
C ASP A 4 -2.14 -18.11 17.69
N ALA A 5 -1.73 -17.06 16.98
CA ALA A 5 -0.47 -16.35 17.22
C ALA A 5 -0.38 -15.69 18.62
N SER A 6 -1.52 -15.58 19.33
CA SER A 6 -1.62 -15.05 20.71
C SER A 6 -1.67 -16.15 21.76
N GLU A 7 -1.39 -17.42 21.38
CA GLU A 7 -1.48 -18.61 22.22
C GLU A 7 -2.91 -18.95 22.73
N GLN A 8 -3.95 -18.38 22.12
CA GLN A 8 -5.34 -18.69 22.45
C GLN A 8 -5.85 -19.88 21.64
N MET A 9 -6.67 -20.71 22.26
CA MET A 9 -7.28 -21.84 21.58
C MET A 9 -8.24 -21.37 20.49
N LEU A 10 -8.00 -21.74 19.21
CA LEU A 10 -8.84 -21.39 18.06
C LEU A 10 -10.31 -21.75 18.24
N ALA A 11 -10.61 -22.82 19.01
CA ALA A 11 -11.98 -23.22 19.33
C ALA A 11 -12.75 -22.21 20.20
N THR A 12 -12.06 -21.28 20.86
CA THR A 12 -12.66 -20.30 21.78
C THR A 12 -12.63 -18.88 21.23
N SER A 13 -11.69 -18.55 20.31
CA SER A 13 -11.57 -17.20 19.76
C SER A 13 -12.54 -16.92 18.59
N GLY A 14 -12.98 -17.97 17.88
CA GLY A 14 -13.75 -17.77 16.65
C GLY A 14 -13.00 -17.05 15.53
N GLU A 15 -11.70 -16.83 15.69
CA GLU A 15 -10.87 -16.18 14.68
C GLU A 15 -10.44 -17.16 13.58
N VAL A 16 -10.38 -16.65 12.35
CA VAL A 16 -9.89 -17.39 11.18
C VAL A 16 -8.51 -16.88 10.85
N GLU A 17 -7.52 -17.77 10.85
CA GLU A 17 -6.15 -17.49 10.47
C GLU A 17 -5.88 -18.01 9.05
N LEU A 18 -5.25 -17.19 8.21
CA LEU A 18 -4.73 -17.64 6.93
C LEU A 18 -3.42 -18.39 7.15
N VAL A 19 -3.45 -19.70 6.89
CA VAL A 19 -2.27 -20.56 6.99
C VAL A 19 -1.75 -20.88 5.59
N PHE A 20 -0.49 -20.58 5.31
CA PHE A 20 0.22 -20.99 4.11
C PHE A 20 1.52 -21.72 4.49
N PRO A 21 1.99 -22.67 3.66
CA PRO A 21 3.23 -23.40 3.94
C PRO A 21 4.41 -22.44 4.16
N TYR A 22 5.26 -22.79 5.10
CA TYR A 22 6.50 -22.05 5.41
C TYR A 22 6.29 -20.60 5.87
N LYS A 23 5.10 -20.24 6.38
CA LYS A 23 4.81 -18.86 6.82
C LYS A 23 5.81 -18.33 7.87
N ASP A 24 6.37 -19.22 8.69
CA ASP A 24 7.30 -18.88 9.77
C ASP A 24 8.76 -19.16 9.37
N CYS A 25 9.04 -19.17 8.06
CA CYS A 25 10.37 -19.40 7.53
C CYS A 25 10.93 -18.13 6.88
N VAL A 26 12.25 -18.06 6.78
CA VAL A 26 12.98 -17.12 5.94
C VAL A 26 13.40 -17.82 4.66
N LEU A 27 13.00 -17.29 3.50
CA LEU A 27 13.40 -17.80 2.20
C LEU A 27 14.70 -17.14 1.74
N GLU A 28 15.72 -17.95 1.47
CA GLU A 28 16.95 -17.51 0.83
C GLU A 28 16.81 -17.52 -0.70
N GLY A 29 17.17 -16.40 -1.34
CA GLY A 29 17.17 -16.27 -2.80
C GLY A 29 15.81 -15.85 -3.37
N GLY A 30 15.50 -16.38 -4.55
CA GLY A 30 14.21 -16.14 -5.25
C GLY A 30 14.14 -14.85 -6.06
N GLN A 31 15.17 -14.00 -6.10
CA GLN A 31 15.12 -12.71 -6.80
C GLN A 31 15.53 -12.78 -8.27
N THR A 32 16.34 -13.75 -8.65
CA THR A 32 16.91 -13.85 -10.00
C THR A 32 16.33 -15.04 -10.78
N LYS A 33 16.46 -15.02 -12.12
CA LYS A 33 16.07 -16.17 -12.95
C LYS A 33 16.94 -17.42 -12.70
N GLU A 34 18.17 -17.22 -12.28
CA GLU A 34 19.08 -18.30 -11.88
C GLU A 34 18.55 -19.02 -10.64
N ASP A 35 17.91 -18.29 -9.72
CA ASP A 35 17.31 -18.86 -8.52
C ASP A 35 16.12 -19.81 -8.82
N GLN A 36 15.43 -19.64 -9.96
CA GLN A 36 14.35 -20.56 -10.38
C GLN A 36 14.85 -21.99 -10.61
N LYS A 37 16.12 -22.17 -10.94
CA LYS A 37 16.74 -23.46 -11.22
C LYS A 37 17.33 -24.14 -9.96
N ARG A 38 17.33 -23.45 -8.85
CA ARG A 38 17.83 -23.94 -7.56
C ARG A 38 16.67 -24.45 -6.71
N SER A 39 16.94 -25.42 -5.85
CA SER A 39 16.03 -25.79 -4.79
C SER A 39 15.86 -24.58 -3.85
N GLU A 40 14.63 -24.21 -3.55
CA GLU A 40 14.34 -23.15 -2.58
C GLU A 40 14.79 -23.59 -1.19
N ILE A 41 15.49 -22.71 -0.48
CA ILE A 41 15.97 -22.96 0.86
C ILE A 41 15.16 -22.10 1.85
N PHE A 42 14.42 -22.80 2.71
CA PHE A 42 13.64 -22.17 3.76
C PHE A 42 14.31 -22.39 5.10
N TYR A 43 14.60 -21.32 5.80
CA TYR A 43 15.11 -21.35 7.18
C TYR A 43 13.92 -21.17 8.13
N ASN A 44 13.58 -22.20 8.89
CA ASN A 44 12.60 -22.09 9.97
C ASN A 44 13.30 -21.48 11.19
N GLU A 45 12.83 -20.34 11.66
CA GLU A 45 13.48 -19.60 12.78
C GLU A 45 13.55 -20.41 14.07
N MET A 46 12.56 -21.27 14.31
CA MET A 46 12.57 -22.11 15.53
C MET A 46 13.56 -23.27 15.45
N LEU A 47 13.86 -23.76 14.24
CA LEU A 47 14.76 -24.90 14.05
C LEU A 47 16.18 -24.49 13.70
N ALA A 48 16.37 -23.30 13.15
CA ALA A 48 17.68 -22.80 12.70
C ALA A 48 17.89 -21.30 13.00
N PRO A 49 17.69 -20.82 14.26
CA PRO A 49 17.80 -19.41 14.61
C PRO A 49 19.18 -18.83 14.26
N ASP A 50 20.25 -19.56 14.57
CA ASP A 50 21.62 -19.13 14.26
C ASP A 50 21.86 -18.92 12.75
N ALA A 51 21.22 -19.73 11.90
CA ALA A 51 21.36 -19.58 10.43
C ALA A 51 20.59 -18.37 9.94
N VAL A 52 19.39 -18.12 10.46
CA VAL A 52 18.57 -16.92 10.18
C VAL A 52 19.30 -15.67 10.65
N ASP A 53 19.83 -15.65 11.86
CA ASP A 53 20.60 -14.54 12.42
C ASP A 53 21.81 -14.21 11.55
N ARG A 54 22.56 -15.24 11.11
CA ARG A 54 23.70 -15.03 10.19
C ARG A 54 23.27 -14.47 8.84
N LEU A 55 22.14 -14.94 8.31
CA LEU A 55 21.60 -14.47 7.04
C LEU A 55 21.22 -12.99 7.12
N LEU A 56 20.50 -12.61 8.16
CA LEU A 56 19.96 -11.25 8.36
C LEU A 56 20.95 -10.31 9.06
N TYR A 57 22.06 -10.81 9.61
CA TYR A 57 23.05 -9.98 10.27
C TYR A 57 23.59 -8.88 9.34
N PRO A 58 23.76 -7.64 9.83
CA PRO A 58 24.20 -6.53 9.00
C PRO A 58 25.50 -6.83 8.25
N LYS A 59 25.47 -6.64 6.93
CA LYS A 59 26.63 -6.83 6.04
C LYS A 59 27.36 -5.50 5.81
N VAL A 60 28.63 -5.59 5.52
CA VAL A 60 29.45 -4.44 5.16
C VAL A 60 29.18 -4.09 3.69
N PHE A 61 28.79 -2.85 3.43
CA PHE A 61 28.73 -2.32 2.08
C PHE A 61 30.15 -2.00 1.60
N CYS A 62 30.53 -2.51 0.44
CA CYS A 62 31.85 -2.32 -0.15
C CYS A 62 31.75 -1.63 -1.50
N LYS A 63 32.89 -1.16 -2.02
CA LYS A 63 33.03 -0.48 -3.31
C LYS A 63 32.13 0.78 -3.40
N ALA A 64 32.03 1.53 -2.29
CA ALA A 64 31.28 2.78 -2.25
C ALA A 64 31.85 3.80 -3.24
N ARG A 65 30.97 4.45 -3.99
CA ARG A 65 31.30 5.51 -4.95
C ARG A 65 30.27 6.62 -4.82
N ARG A 66 30.72 7.87 -4.84
CA ARG A 66 29.84 9.04 -4.90
C ARG A 66 29.85 9.58 -6.31
N TYR A 67 28.69 9.81 -6.86
CA TYR A 67 28.49 10.45 -8.17
C TYR A 67 28.09 11.90 -7.94
N THR A 68 28.92 12.83 -8.42
CA THR A 68 28.71 14.26 -8.33
C THR A 68 28.72 14.87 -9.73
N GLU A 69 28.34 16.13 -9.88
CA GLU A 69 28.45 16.85 -11.15
C GLU A 69 29.91 16.93 -11.66
N SER A 70 30.88 16.92 -10.73
CA SER A 70 32.30 16.99 -11.05
C SER A 70 32.94 15.62 -11.36
N GLY A 71 32.23 14.51 -11.18
CA GLY A 71 32.73 13.16 -11.49
C GLY A 71 32.44 12.11 -10.43
N ILE A 72 33.26 11.06 -10.40
CA ILE A 72 33.09 9.89 -9.52
C ILE A 72 34.22 9.86 -8.49
N GLU A 73 33.82 9.84 -7.22
CA GLU A 73 34.72 9.66 -6.08
C GLU A 73 34.65 8.23 -5.55
N GLY A 74 35.77 7.59 -5.29
CA GLY A 74 35.85 6.24 -4.72
C GLY A 74 36.25 6.26 -3.26
N ASN A 75 36.08 5.11 -2.56
CA ASN A 75 36.50 4.91 -1.17
C ASN A 75 35.94 5.95 -0.20
N ILE A 76 34.67 6.31 -0.39
CA ILE A 76 33.97 7.31 0.41
C ILE A 76 33.22 6.64 1.57
N THR A 77 32.91 7.44 2.60
CA THR A 77 31.91 7.13 3.61
C THR A 77 30.66 7.96 3.33
N PHE A 78 29.50 7.35 3.30
CA PHE A 78 28.24 8.08 3.08
C PHE A 78 27.78 8.81 4.35
N THR A 79 27.12 9.92 4.15
CA THR A 79 26.53 10.79 5.17
C THR A 79 25.01 10.73 5.16
N ASP A 80 24.34 11.39 6.10
CA ASP A 80 22.87 11.46 6.12
C ASP A 80 22.28 12.33 4.98
N GLU A 81 23.12 13.14 4.33
CA GLU A 81 22.75 13.99 3.18
C GLU A 81 22.85 13.26 1.83
N ASP A 82 23.49 12.09 1.81
CA ASP A 82 23.70 11.35 0.57
C ASP A 82 22.42 10.56 0.17
N ASN A 83 22.08 10.57 -1.12
CA ASN A 83 21.17 9.60 -1.70
C ASN A 83 21.91 8.28 -1.94
N LEU A 84 21.32 7.16 -1.54
CA LEU A 84 21.98 5.86 -1.58
C LEU A 84 21.36 4.96 -2.66
N ILE A 85 22.22 4.35 -3.49
CA ILE A 85 21.89 3.23 -4.37
C ILE A 85 22.65 2.01 -3.88
N ILE A 86 21.94 1.02 -3.35
CA ILE A 86 22.52 -0.20 -2.81
C ILE A 86 22.24 -1.35 -3.78
N LYS A 87 23.29 -1.95 -4.32
CA LYS A 87 23.21 -3.10 -5.22
C LYS A 87 23.50 -4.39 -4.47
N GLY A 88 22.59 -5.36 -4.53
CA GLY A 88 22.77 -6.67 -3.90
C GLY A 88 21.43 -7.38 -3.65
N ASN A 89 21.48 -8.46 -2.87
CA ASN A 89 20.26 -9.12 -2.41
C ASN A 89 19.45 -8.13 -1.54
N ASN A 90 18.22 -7.90 -1.93
CA ASN A 90 17.36 -6.90 -1.29
C ASN A 90 17.12 -7.20 0.20
N LEU A 91 16.86 -8.47 0.59
CA LEU A 91 16.62 -8.83 1.99
C LEU A 91 17.84 -8.52 2.86
N LEU A 92 19.04 -8.86 2.38
CA LEU A 92 20.29 -8.58 3.09
C LEU A 92 20.58 -7.08 3.17
N ALA A 93 20.28 -6.35 2.10
CA ALA A 93 20.46 -4.90 2.05
C ALA A 93 19.59 -4.19 3.08
N ILE A 94 18.27 -4.46 3.08
CA ILE A 94 17.33 -3.81 4.02
C ILE A 94 17.58 -4.22 5.48
N SER A 95 17.95 -5.49 5.75
CA SER A 95 18.35 -5.94 7.09
C SER A 95 19.57 -5.16 7.59
N SER A 96 20.55 -4.90 6.71
CA SER A 96 21.75 -4.14 7.06
C SER A 96 21.47 -2.66 7.35
N LEU A 97 20.36 -2.12 6.83
CA LEU A 97 19.94 -0.74 7.09
C LEU A 97 19.30 -0.56 8.47
N LEU A 98 18.75 -1.61 9.10
CA LEU A 98 18.07 -1.51 10.40
C LEU A 98 18.94 -0.82 11.44
N LYS A 99 20.23 -1.18 11.55
CA LYS A 99 21.14 -0.58 12.55
C LYS A 99 21.17 0.96 12.52
N ARG A 100 20.92 1.58 11.36
CA ARG A 100 21.00 3.04 11.19
C ARG A 100 19.65 3.70 10.99
N PHE A 101 18.71 3.01 10.39
CA PHE A 101 17.46 3.60 9.89
C PHE A 101 16.18 3.04 10.52
N GLU A 102 16.29 2.19 11.57
CA GLU A 102 15.13 1.71 12.30
C GLU A 102 14.28 2.88 12.83
N GLY A 103 12.98 2.86 12.53
CA GLY A 103 12.04 3.89 12.93
C GLY A 103 12.27 5.28 12.30
N ARG A 104 13.05 5.39 11.22
CA ARG A 104 13.43 6.69 10.62
C ARG A 104 12.93 6.94 9.21
N ILE A 105 12.44 5.92 8.53
CA ILE A 105 12.02 6.03 7.12
C ILE A 105 10.59 6.55 7.05
N LYS A 106 10.42 7.71 6.44
CA LYS A 106 9.12 8.37 6.31
C LYS A 106 8.21 7.75 5.24
N CYS A 107 8.82 7.28 4.15
CA CYS A 107 8.08 6.69 3.03
C CYS A 107 8.88 5.54 2.44
N ILE A 108 8.23 4.39 2.29
CA ILE A 108 8.76 3.23 1.59
C ILE A 108 7.87 3.00 0.38
N TYR A 109 8.47 2.88 -0.81
CA TYR A 109 7.79 2.44 -2.01
C TYR A 109 8.46 1.17 -2.53
N ILE A 110 7.67 0.15 -2.80
CA ILE A 110 8.16 -1.11 -3.37
C ILE A 110 7.33 -1.51 -4.59
N ASP A 111 8.06 -2.03 -5.58
CA ASP A 111 7.54 -2.67 -6.78
C ASP A 111 8.15 -4.07 -6.83
N PRO A 112 7.55 -5.05 -6.10
CA PRO A 112 8.10 -6.38 -5.95
C PRO A 112 7.87 -7.21 -7.21
N PRO A 113 8.51 -8.40 -7.34
CA PRO A 113 8.09 -9.38 -8.32
C PRO A 113 6.61 -9.70 -8.13
N TYR A 114 5.79 -9.50 -9.18
CA TYR A 114 4.37 -9.81 -9.12
C TYR A 114 4.16 -11.32 -9.11
N PHE A 115 3.21 -11.76 -8.32
CA PHE A 115 2.70 -13.11 -8.40
C PHE A 115 1.74 -13.22 -9.60
N PHE A 116 1.85 -14.30 -10.36
CA PHE A 116 0.97 -14.64 -11.46
C PHE A 116 0.45 -16.08 -11.28
N ASN A 117 -0.85 -16.28 -11.46
CA ASN A 117 -1.48 -17.58 -11.33
C ASN A 117 -1.03 -18.55 -12.43
N GLU A 118 -0.70 -18.03 -13.60
CA GLU A 118 -0.22 -18.81 -14.74
C GLU A 118 1.25 -18.50 -14.99
N ALA A 119 2.05 -19.56 -15.17
CA ALA A 119 3.44 -19.42 -15.56
C ALA A 119 3.53 -18.75 -16.95
N LYS A 120 4.26 -17.66 -17.04
CA LYS A 120 4.50 -16.98 -18.32
C LYS A 120 5.63 -17.69 -19.06
N GLU A 121 5.29 -18.39 -20.16
CA GLU A 121 6.28 -19.05 -21.02
C GLU A 121 7.31 -18.07 -21.61
N ALA A 122 6.89 -16.86 -21.94
CA ALA A 122 7.73 -15.78 -22.42
C ALA A 122 7.91 -14.71 -21.34
N ASP A 123 8.62 -15.06 -20.26
CA ASP A 123 8.91 -14.11 -19.20
C ASP A 123 9.90 -13.03 -19.66
N SER A 124 9.38 -11.83 -19.92
CA SER A 124 10.16 -10.67 -20.35
C SER A 124 10.83 -9.93 -19.17
N PHE A 125 10.50 -10.29 -17.94
CA PHE A 125 11.07 -9.65 -16.76
C PHE A 125 12.51 -10.10 -16.49
N LYS A 126 13.30 -9.21 -15.90
CA LYS A 126 14.70 -9.50 -15.53
C LYS A 126 14.81 -10.23 -14.17
N TYR A 127 13.70 -10.41 -13.47
CA TYR A 127 13.60 -11.06 -12.16
C TYR A 127 12.70 -12.30 -12.25
N ASN A 128 12.69 -13.13 -11.19
CA ASN A 128 11.83 -14.29 -11.09
C ASN A 128 10.35 -13.87 -10.99
N SER A 129 9.52 -14.25 -11.95
CA SER A 129 8.08 -14.04 -11.96
C SER A 129 7.26 -15.33 -11.85
N ASN A 130 7.94 -16.50 -11.75
CA ASN A 130 7.32 -17.82 -11.68
C ASN A 130 7.38 -18.43 -10.27
N PHE A 131 7.12 -17.61 -9.26
CA PHE A 131 7.03 -18.10 -7.89
C PHE A 131 5.81 -19.01 -7.68
N HIS A 132 5.98 -20.07 -6.91
CA HIS A 132 4.82 -20.68 -6.25
C HIS A 132 4.25 -19.73 -5.21
N LEU A 133 2.93 -19.78 -4.98
CA LEU A 133 2.26 -18.85 -4.07
C LEU A 133 2.88 -18.82 -2.67
N SER A 134 3.16 -19.99 -2.10
CA SER A 134 3.78 -20.05 -0.75
C SER A 134 5.16 -19.43 -0.72
N SER A 135 6.01 -19.71 -1.71
CA SER A 135 7.35 -19.13 -1.81
C SER A 135 7.28 -17.61 -1.98
N TRP A 136 6.35 -17.14 -2.82
CA TRP A 136 6.15 -15.71 -3.02
C TRP A 136 5.69 -15.01 -1.74
N LEU A 137 4.76 -15.61 -1.01
CA LEU A 137 4.28 -15.06 0.27
C LEU A 137 5.41 -14.99 1.31
N VAL A 138 6.23 -16.03 1.45
CA VAL A 138 7.38 -16.01 2.34
C VAL A 138 8.41 -14.96 1.89
N PHE A 139 8.68 -14.87 0.58
CA PHE A 139 9.54 -13.85 0.00
C PHE A 139 9.09 -12.44 0.38
N MET A 140 7.78 -12.15 0.26
CA MET A 140 7.19 -10.87 0.61
C MET A 140 7.19 -10.62 2.12
N LYS A 141 6.77 -11.62 2.92
CA LYS A 141 6.69 -11.52 4.39
C LYS A 141 8.00 -11.02 4.99
N ASN A 142 9.10 -11.70 4.70
CA ASN A 142 10.41 -11.36 5.27
C ASN A 142 10.81 -9.90 5.02
N ARG A 143 10.48 -9.37 3.84
CA ARG A 143 10.79 -7.98 3.46
C ARG A 143 9.87 -6.97 4.11
N LEU A 144 8.58 -7.29 4.20
CA LEU A 144 7.59 -6.41 4.80
C LEU A 144 7.78 -6.26 6.31
N GLU A 145 8.16 -7.34 7.01
CA GLU A 145 8.48 -7.29 8.43
C GLU A 145 9.68 -6.38 8.73
N ILE A 146 10.72 -6.43 7.88
CA ILE A 146 11.85 -5.50 8.01
C ILE A 146 11.43 -4.08 7.63
N ALA A 147 10.64 -3.92 6.58
CA ALA A 147 10.13 -2.61 6.16
C ALA A 147 9.30 -1.95 7.27
N GLN A 148 8.47 -2.73 7.99
CA GLN A 148 7.71 -2.23 9.14
C GLN A 148 8.63 -1.64 10.22
N LYS A 149 9.73 -2.31 10.55
CA LYS A 149 10.71 -1.83 11.54
C LYS A 149 11.43 -0.55 11.10
N LEU A 150 11.61 -0.36 9.80
CA LEU A 150 12.26 0.83 9.24
C LEU A 150 11.34 2.06 9.27
N LEU A 151 10.01 1.90 9.26
CA LEU A 151 9.07 3.01 9.20
C LEU A 151 9.12 3.91 10.44
N ALA A 152 9.25 5.21 10.21
CA ALA A 152 9.08 6.23 11.23
C ALA A 152 7.62 6.32 11.69
N THR A 153 7.37 6.84 12.89
CA THR A 153 6.01 7.16 13.35
C THR A 153 5.30 8.07 12.33
N GLY A 154 4.12 7.67 11.88
CA GLY A 154 3.39 8.34 10.79
C GLY A 154 4.03 8.14 9.41
N GLY A 155 5.00 7.24 9.28
CA GLY A 155 5.54 6.82 7.99
C GLY A 155 4.56 5.94 7.23
N THR A 156 4.74 5.86 5.92
CA THR A 156 3.87 5.09 5.02
C THR A 156 4.65 4.13 4.15
N ILE A 157 4.05 2.98 3.88
CA ILE A 157 4.54 2.04 2.87
C ILE A 157 3.53 1.89 1.74
N TRP A 158 4.05 1.90 0.51
CA TRP A 158 3.29 1.79 -0.72
C TRP A 158 3.78 0.58 -1.51
N ILE A 159 2.88 -0.32 -1.87
CA ILE A 159 3.21 -1.60 -2.49
C ILE A 159 2.45 -1.74 -3.80
N SER A 160 3.18 -1.71 -4.93
CA SER A 160 2.60 -2.03 -6.25
C SER A 160 2.40 -3.52 -6.39
N ILE A 161 1.25 -3.95 -6.94
CA ILE A 161 0.94 -5.35 -7.16
C ILE A 161 -0.12 -5.54 -8.25
N GLY A 162 -0.05 -6.64 -8.99
CA GLY A 162 -1.08 -7.06 -9.91
C GLY A 162 -2.23 -7.77 -9.20
N GLU A 163 -3.33 -7.98 -9.93
CA GLU A 163 -4.58 -8.58 -9.41
C GLU A 163 -4.36 -9.96 -8.76
N ASP A 164 -3.58 -10.83 -9.40
CA ASP A 164 -3.37 -12.21 -8.92
C ASP A 164 -2.78 -12.29 -7.51
N GLY A 165 -1.90 -11.36 -7.17
CA GLY A 165 -1.23 -11.32 -5.86
C GLY A 165 -1.89 -10.40 -4.83
N MET A 166 -2.75 -9.48 -5.27
CA MET A 166 -3.26 -8.37 -4.46
C MET A 166 -3.97 -8.84 -3.18
N HIS A 167 -4.88 -9.79 -3.29
CA HIS A 167 -5.69 -10.24 -2.16
C HIS A 167 -4.86 -10.98 -1.11
N TYR A 168 -3.95 -11.85 -1.54
CA TYR A 168 -3.03 -12.55 -0.64
C TYR A 168 -2.08 -11.59 0.07
N LEU A 169 -1.54 -10.63 -0.67
CA LEU A 169 -0.67 -9.60 -0.13
C LEU A 169 -1.40 -8.73 0.90
N LYS A 170 -2.66 -8.36 0.62
CA LYS A 170 -3.49 -7.56 1.53
C LYS A 170 -3.68 -8.26 2.87
N VAL A 171 -4.07 -9.55 2.86
CA VAL A 171 -4.29 -10.33 4.08
C VAL A 171 -2.99 -10.47 4.87
N MET A 172 -1.87 -10.78 4.20
CA MET A 172 -0.57 -10.86 4.86
C MET A 172 -0.13 -9.53 5.45
N ALA A 173 -0.30 -8.44 4.70
CA ALA A 173 0.06 -7.09 5.16
C ALA A 173 -0.80 -6.63 6.34
N ASP A 174 -2.08 -7.02 6.40
CA ASP A 174 -2.92 -6.81 7.58
C ASP A 174 -2.35 -7.48 8.83
N GLY A 175 -1.79 -8.69 8.68
CA GLY A 175 -1.12 -9.39 9.78
C GLY A 175 0.19 -8.75 10.24
N ILE A 176 0.92 -8.10 9.32
CA ILE A 176 2.21 -7.44 9.62
C ILE A 176 2.00 -6.03 10.16
N PHE A 177 1.25 -5.20 9.44
CA PHE A 177 1.09 -3.78 9.77
C PHE A 177 -0.09 -3.49 10.69
N GLY A 178 -1.09 -4.38 10.72
CA GLY A 178 -2.37 -4.18 11.39
C GLY A 178 -3.46 -3.66 10.46
N ARG A 179 -4.70 -4.13 10.64
CA ARG A 179 -5.87 -3.71 9.84
C ARG A 179 -6.18 -2.21 10.00
N ASP A 180 -6.05 -1.70 11.22
CA ASP A 180 -6.34 -0.28 11.53
C ASP A 180 -5.30 0.67 10.93
N HIS A 181 -4.18 0.13 10.46
CA HIS A 181 -3.12 0.86 9.79
C HIS A 181 -3.25 0.86 8.26
N PHE A 182 -4.26 0.20 7.73
CA PHE A 182 -4.54 0.22 6.30
C PHE A 182 -5.14 1.57 5.89
N VAL A 183 -4.46 2.26 4.96
CA VAL A 183 -4.89 3.59 4.48
C VAL A 183 -5.82 3.46 3.28
N GLY A 184 -5.49 2.58 2.34
CA GLY A 184 -6.33 2.39 1.15
C GLY A 184 -5.65 1.62 0.03
N THR A 185 -6.45 1.30 -0.99
CA THR A 185 -6.01 0.71 -2.25
C THR A 185 -6.29 1.69 -3.38
N ILE A 186 -5.29 1.98 -4.20
CA ILE A 186 -5.39 2.90 -5.33
C ILE A 186 -5.25 2.09 -6.62
N PRO A 187 -6.25 2.10 -7.53
CA PRO A 187 -6.10 1.51 -8.85
C PRO A 187 -5.18 2.37 -9.71
N ARG A 188 -4.16 1.75 -10.30
CA ARG A 188 -3.24 2.36 -11.25
C ARG A 188 -3.54 1.83 -12.63
N ARG A 189 -4.04 2.66 -13.53
CA ARG A 189 -4.28 2.25 -14.90
C ARG A 189 -2.96 1.98 -15.63
N THR A 190 -2.83 0.77 -16.17
CA THR A 190 -1.60 0.30 -16.83
C THR A 190 -1.72 0.26 -18.34
N ARG A 191 -2.94 0.19 -18.87
CA ARG A 191 -3.20 0.08 -20.31
C ARG A 191 -4.23 1.11 -20.76
N ASN A 192 -4.04 1.65 -21.95
CA ASN A 192 -5.00 2.47 -22.65
C ASN A 192 -5.43 1.72 -23.92
N GLY A 193 -6.54 1.03 -23.90
CA GLY A 193 -7.09 0.46 -25.10
C GLY A 193 -7.45 -1.01 -25.03
N LYS A 194 -8.01 -1.50 -26.10
CA LYS A 194 -8.50 -2.86 -26.27
C LYS A 194 -7.32 -3.83 -26.23
N SER A 195 -7.26 -4.67 -25.22
CA SER A 195 -6.52 -5.92 -25.32
C SER A 195 -7.48 -6.96 -25.89
N ASP A 196 -7.07 -7.67 -26.93
CA ASP A 196 -7.78 -8.84 -27.41
C ASP A 196 -7.64 -9.95 -26.37
N VAL A 197 -8.53 -9.94 -25.39
CA VAL A 197 -8.67 -11.03 -24.42
C VAL A 197 -9.86 -11.88 -24.88
N PRO A 198 -9.63 -13.02 -25.52
CA PRO A 198 -10.70 -13.76 -26.18
C PRO A 198 -11.75 -14.34 -25.23
N PHE A 199 -11.44 -14.59 -23.96
CA PHE A 199 -12.35 -15.31 -23.06
C PHE A 199 -12.43 -14.78 -21.62
N ASN A 200 -11.62 -13.79 -21.21
CA ASN A 200 -11.58 -13.31 -19.85
C ASN A 200 -11.75 -11.77 -19.79
N LEU A 201 -11.93 -11.26 -18.58
CA LEU A 201 -11.94 -9.81 -18.36
C LEU A 201 -10.57 -9.22 -18.60
N SER A 202 -10.52 -8.09 -19.30
CA SER A 202 -9.28 -7.31 -19.45
C SER A 202 -8.87 -6.70 -18.12
N GLN A 203 -7.64 -6.93 -17.71
CA GLN A 203 -7.04 -6.32 -16.53
C GLN A 203 -6.26 -5.07 -16.94
N ASP A 204 -6.92 -3.91 -16.88
CA ASP A 204 -6.34 -2.63 -17.27
C ASP A 204 -5.67 -1.90 -16.10
N PHE A 205 -5.70 -2.49 -14.91
CA PHE A 205 -5.25 -1.87 -13.67
C PHE A 205 -4.28 -2.78 -12.90
N ASP A 206 -3.28 -2.15 -12.30
CA ASP A 206 -2.57 -2.67 -11.14
C ASP A 206 -3.06 -1.96 -9.88
N TRP A 207 -2.64 -2.44 -8.74
CA TRP A 207 -3.04 -1.93 -7.44
C TRP A 207 -1.85 -1.34 -6.70
N LEU A 208 -2.11 -0.30 -5.94
CA LEU A 208 -1.16 0.27 -5.01
C LEU A 208 -1.77 0.22 -3.62
N LEU A 209 -1.27 -0.69 -2.79
CA LEU A 209 -1.67 -0.81 -1.39
C LEU A 209 -0.89 0.19 -0.55
N CYS A 210 -1.58 0.87 0.37
CA CYS A 210 -0.95 1.79 1.31
C CYS A 210 -1.24 1.41 2.76
N TYR A 211 -0.17 1.32 3.56
CA TYR A 211 -0.21 1.17 5.01
C TYR A 211 0.60 2.27 5.69
N THR A 212 0.28 2.50 6.95
CA THR A 212 1.03 3.36 7.87
C THR A 212 1.38 2.57 9.13
N ASN A 213 2.19 3.13 10.03
CA ASN A 213 2.46 2.53 11.34
C ASN A 213 1.74 3.24 12.49
N VAL A 214 0.74 4.05 12.15
CA VAL A 214 -0.19 4.66 13.11
C VAL A 214 -1.61 4.42 12.63
N ASP A 215 -2.60 4.58 13.50
CA ASP A 215 -4.00 4.46 13.12
C ASP A 215 -4.31 5.32 11.88
N SER A 216 -4.83 4.71 10.82
CA SER A 216 -5.11 5.34 9.52
C SER A 216 -6.08 6.53 9.62
N ARG A 217 -6.85 6.62 10.71
CA ARG A 217 -7.73 7.76 11.01
C ARG A 217 -6.97 9.07 11.28
N ASN A 218 -5.67 9.00 11.51
CA ASN A 218 -4.84 10.16 11.85
C ASN A 218 -4.37 10.99 10.64
N ASN A 219 -5.03 10.89 9.49
CA ASN A 219 -4.77 11.73 8.31
C ASN A 219 -3.29 11.82 7.89
N VAL A 220 -2.60 10.68 7.87
CA VAL A 220 -1.17 10.61 7.52
C VAL A 220 -0.87 10.95 6.06
N ILE A 221 -1.89 10.96 5.20
CA ILE A 221 -1.78 11.23 3.77
C ILE A 221 -2.77 12.33 3.37
N GLY A 222 -2.30 13.23 2.55
CA GLY A 222 -3.09 14.32 2.03
C GLY A 222 -2.47 15.68 2.32
N ARG A 223 -3.19 16.71 1.98
CA ARG A 223 -2.85 18.09 2.29
C ARG A 223 -4.04 18.82 2.87
N SER A 224 -3.79 19.76 3.73
CA SER A 224 -4.82 20.72 4.14
C SER A 224 -5.28 21.50 2.90
N VAL A 225 -6.58 21.52 2.67
CA VAL A 225 -7.18 22.32 1.61
C VAL A 225 -7.75 23.57 2.27
N THR A 226 -7.13 24.71 1.97
CA THR A 226 -7.70 26.01 2.36
C THR A 226 -8.92 26.26 1.52
N ARG A 227 -10.09 26.24 2.12
CA ARG A 227 -11.36 26.56 1.46
C ARG A 227 -11.54 28.08 1.46
N LYS A 228 -11.94 28.63 0.29
CA LYS A 228 -12.25 30.05 0.20
C LYS A 228 -13.67 30.28 0.71
N TYR A 229 -13.78 31.15 1.71
CA TYR A 229 -15.03 31.63 2.24
C TYR A 229 -15.23 33.08 1.85
N TYR A 230 -16.46 33.47 1.75
CA TYR A 230 -16.90 34.83 1.41
C TYR A 230 -17.75 35.34 2.56
N GLU A 231 -17.70 36.64 2.82
CA GLU A 231 -18.61 37.34 3.70
C GLU A 231 -19.45 38.29 2.90
N THR A 232 -20.67 38.53 3.33
CA THR A 232 -21.60 39.52 2.74
C THR A 232 -22.17 40.37 3.83
N ASP A 233 -22.50 41.62 3.49
CA ASP A 233 -23.12 42.57 4.45
C ASP A 233 -24.50 42.11 4.98
N ASP A 234 -25.14 41.20 4.25
CA ASP A 234 -26.43 40.63 4.63
C ASP A 234 -26.33 39.66 5.82
N PHE A 235 -25.15 39.03 6.00
CA PHE A 235 -24.89 38.04 7.04
C PHE A 235 -23.51 38.27 7.67
N PRO A 236 -23.34 39.36 8.42
CA PRO A 236 -22.04 39.70 9.01
C PRO A 236 -21.63 38.65 10.07
N GLY A 237 -20.38 38.15 9.95
CA GLY A 237 -19.86 37.13 10.84
C GLY A 237 -20.25 35.68 10.50
N GLU A 238 -21.00 35.45 9.40
CA GLU A 238 -21.38 34.15 8.91
C GLU A 238 -20.72 33.86 7.54
N PRO A 239 -19.48 33.43 7.50
CA PRO A 239 -18.80 33.21 6.25
C PRO A 239 -19.38 32.00 5.48
N TRP A 240 -19.66 32.20 4.20
CA TRP A 240 -20.25 31.20 3.31
C TRP A 240 -19.30 30.78 2.18
N ARG A 241 -19.59 29.66 1.54
CA ARG A 241 -18.87 29.19 0.37
C ARG A 241 -19.82 28.62 -0.69
N LEU A 242 -19.38 28.64 -1.93
CA LEU A 242 -20.09 27.94 -3.00
C LEU A 242 -20.05 26.43 -2.77
N ALA A 243 -21.21 25.80 -2.84
CA ALA A 243 -21.37 24.35 -2.76
C ALA A 243 -22.51 23.91 -3.68
N ASP A 244 -22.53 22.64 -4.11
CA ASP A 244 -23.69 22.06 -4.81
C ASP A 244 -24.82 21.87 -3.78
N LEU A 245 -25.92 22.55 -4.00
CA LEU A 245 -27.11 22.49 -3.16
C LEU A 245 -27.99 21.28 -3.50
N THR A 246 -27.67 20.52 -4.54
CA THR A 246 -28.47 19.40 -5.01
C THR A 246 -27.90 18.04 -4.65
N LYS A 247 -28.77 17.02 -4.51
CA LYS A 247 -28.43 15.59 -4.35
C LYS A 247 -28.93 14.78 -5.54
N GLN A 248 -28.26 13.68 -5.83
CA GLN A 248 -28.68 12.72 -6.88
C GLN A 248 -29.78 11.77 -6.34
N THR A 249 -30.88 12.35 -5.88
CA THR A 249 -32.06 11.65 -5.42
C THR A 249 -33.30 12.24 -6.13
N THR A 250 -34.32 11.40 -6.35
CA THR A 250 -35.56 11.82 -7.02
C THR A 250 -36.58 12.35 -6.01
N ALA A 251 -37.60 13.03 -6.49
CA ALA A 251 -38.74 13.49 -5.67
C ALA A 251 -39.42 12.34 -4.92
N GLY A 252 -39.51 11.14 -5.52
CA GLY A 252 -40.09 9.95 -4.86
C GLY A 252 -39.26 9.42 -3.71
N GLU A 253 -37.93 9.58 -3.76
CA GLU A 253 -36.99 9.13 -2.69
C GLU A 253 -36.91 10.16 -1.55
N ARG A 254 -37.09 11.45 -1.85
CA ARG A 254 -36.98 12.55 -0.89
C ARG A 254 -37.99 13.66 -1.18
N ALA A 255 -39.27 13.40 -0.94
CA ALA A 255 -40.36 14.34 -1.19
C ALA A 255 -40.18 15.70 -0.49
N ASN A 256 -39.75 15.70 0.78
CA ASN A 256 -39.55 16.92 1.56
C ASN A 256 -38.35 17.77 1.11
N SER A 257 -37.54 17.26 0.19
CA SER A 257 -36.44 18.00 -0.42
C SER A 257 -36.68 18.35 -1.90
N PHE A 258 -37.93 18.23 -2.35
CA PHE A 258 -38.39 18.54 -3.70
C PHE A 258 -39.40 19.68 -3.69
N PHE A 259 -38.94 20.91 -3.58
CA PHE A 259 -39.72 22.12 -3.53
C PHE A 259 -39.08 23.24 -4.34
N THR A 260 -39.78 24.34 -4.57
CA THR A 260 -39.23 25.52 -5.23
C THR A 260 -38.64 26.47 -4.20
N ILE A 261 -37.34 26.80 -4.37
CA ILE A 261 -36.71 27.84 -3.55
C ILE A 261 -37.03 29.19 -4.16
N VAL A 262 -37.50 30.12 -3.34
CA VAL A 262 -37.84 31.49 -3.77
C VAL A 262 -36.85 32.47 -3.14
N ASN A 263 -36.25 33.33 -3.95
CA ASN A 263 -35.37 34.40 -3.46
C ASN A 263 -36.21 35.47 -2.75
N PRO A 264 -36.03 35.68 -1.44
CA PRO A 264 -36.86 36.60 -0.67
C PRO A 264 -36.70 38.07 -1.06
N LYS A 265 -35.62 38.43 -1.75
CA LYS A 265 -35.33 39.81 -2.16
C LYS A 265 -36.00 40.22 -3.46
N ASN A 266 -36.10 39.32 -4.43
CA ASN A 266 -36.59 39.64 -5.77
C ASN A 266 -37.74 38.74 -6.24
N GLY A 267 -38.13 37.72 -5.48
CA GLY A 267 -39.18 36.77 -5.81
C GLY A 267 -38.82 35.77 -6.91
N GLU A 268 -37.55 35.68 -7.30
CA GLU A 268 -37.10 34.73 -8.30
C GLU A 268 -37.21 33.29 -7.81
N GLU A 269 -37.76 32.43 -8.63
CA GLU A 269 -38.04 31.02 -8.31
C GLU A 269 -37.01 30.08 -8.90
N TYR A 270 -36.54 29.15 -8.07
CA TYR A 270 -35.58 28.09 -8.42
C TYR A 270 -36.25 26.73 -8.16
N PRO A 271 -36.94 26.14 -9.16
CA PRO A 271 -37.60 24.85 -9.00
C PRO A 271 -36.57 23.71 -8.89
N ALA A 272 -36.87 22.70 -8.09
CA ALA A 272 -36.06 21.49 -8.05
C ALA A 272 -36.09 20.76 -9.40
N SER A 273 -34.96 20.17 -9.78
CA SER A 273 -34.86 19.32 -10.98
C SER A 273 -35.65 18.04 -10.78
N PRO A 274 -36.39 17.52 -11.80
CA PRO A 274 -37.12 16.25 -11.69
C PRO A 274 -36.24 15.06 -11.34
N LYS A 275 -34.94 15.16 -11.59
CA LYS A 275 -33.92 14.09 -11.35
C LYS A 275 -33.02 14.36 -10.14
N ARG A 276 -33.23 15.48 -9.43
CA ARG A 276 -32.41 15.89 -8.28
C ARG A 276 -33.27 16.59 -7.23
N THR A 277 -32.98 16.35 -5.98
CA THR A 277 -33.59 17.05 -4.85
C THR A 277 -32.60 18.00 -4.20
N TRP A 278 -33.07 18.91 -3.35
CA TRP A 278 -32.17 19.77 -2.56
C TRP A 278 -31.48 19.02 -1.44
N CYS A 279 -30.34 19.53 -0.99
CA CYS A 279 -29.65 19.03 0.20
C CYS A 279 -30.39 19.36 1.51
N ILE A 280 -31.28 20.31 1.46
CA ILE A 280 -32.12 20.83 2.56
C ILE A 280 -33.57 20.31 2.43
N THR A 281 -34.34 20.43 3.49
CA THR A 281 -35.78 20.20 3.54
C THR A 281 -36.52 21.53 3.53
N GLU A 282 -37.82 21.50 3.23
CA GLU A 282 -38.66 22.71 3.18
C GLU A 282 -38.99 23.27 4.56
N ASP A 283 -38.77 22.49 5.66
CA ASP A 283 -39.08 22.83 7.05
C ASP A 283 -38.01 23.72 7.70
#